data_5566accd1aca532d53435f5423b2932a
#
_entry.id   5566accd1aca532d53435f5423b2932a
#
_cell.length_a   1.000
_cell.length_b   1.000
_cell.length_c   1.000
_cell.angle_alpha   90.00
_cell.angle_beta   90.00
_cell.angle_gamma   90.00
#
_symmetry.space_group_name_H-M   'P 1'
#
loop_
_entity.id
_entity.type
_entity.pdbx_description
1 polymer ?
#
loop_
_entity_poly.entity_id
_entity_poly.type
_entity_poly.pdbx_seq_one_letter_code
_entity_poly.pdbx_strand_id
1 'polypeptide(L)' 'MAVSYKKLWILLIDKDMKKKELCAKAGISPSSLTKMGKNGHVTTEVLAKICGALDCTVDDIMEVIPVTEQQV' A
#
# COMPACT_ATOMS: atom_id res chain seq x y z
N MET A 1 15.40 -1.33 6.30
CA MET A 1 14.69 -1.39 5.01
C MET A 1 13.53 -0.43 5.01
N ALA A 2 13.33 0.26 3.92
CA ALA A 2 12.19 1.15 3.75
C ALA A 2 11.20 0.53 2.79
N VAL A 3 9.95 0.95 2.88
CA VAL A 3 8.93 0.50 1.94
C VAL A 3 8.28 1.72 1.31
N SER A 4 7.79 1.56 0.10
CA SER A 4 7.08 2.60 -0.62
C SER A 4 5.80 2.03 -1.18
N TYR A 5 4.72 2.79 -1.07
CA TYR A 5 3.42 2.39 -1.61
C TYR A 5 3.04 3.27 -2.80
N LYS A 6 4.03 3.89 -3.42
CA LYS A 6 3.78 4.76 -4.57
C LYS A 6 3.02 4.04 -5.67
N LYS A 7 3.34 2.78 -5.89
CA LYS A 7 2.65 1.98 -6.90
C LYS A 7 1.15 1.87 -6.60
N LEU A 8 0.80 1.75 -5.32
CA LEU A 8 -0.61 1.69 -4.93
C LEU A 8 -1.33 2.98 -5.30
N TRP A 9 -0.71 4.12 -5.01
CA TRP A 9 -1.35 5.40 -5.32
C TRP A 9 -1.54 5.59 -6.80
N ILE A 10 -0.55 5.18 -7.60
CA ILE A 10 -0.65 5.24 -9.04
C ILE A 10 -1.77 4.31 -9.54
N LEU A 11 -1.86 3.13 -8.98
CA LEU A 11 -2.89 2.16 -9.35
C LEU A 11 -4.28 2.70 -9.03
N LEU A 12 -4.44 3.36 -7.89
CA LEU A 12 -5.73 3.97 -7.55
C LEU A 12 -6.11 5.07 -8.54
N ILE A 13 -5.13 5.86 -8.96
CA ILE A 13 -5.36 6.90 -9.95
C ILE A 13 -5.82 6.27 -11.27
N ASP A 14 -5.15 5.22 -11.69
CA ASP A 14 -5.50 4.51 -12.92
C ASP A 14 -6.90 3.93 -12.87
N LYS A 15 -7.32 3.48 -11.70
CA LYS A 15 -8.66 2.90 -11.50
C LYS A 15 -9.70 3.95 -11.15
N ASP A 16 -9.30 5.22 -11.08
CA ASP A 16 -10.18 6.32 -10.69
C ASP A 16 -10.86 6.03 -9.36
N MET A 17 -10.08 5.52 -8.40
CA MET A 17 -10.57 5.13 -7.10
C MET A 17 -9.94 5.99 -6.02
N LYS A 18 -10.77 6.48 -5.10
CA LYS A 18 -10.30 7.28 -3.97
C LYS A 18 -9.87 6.37 -2.83
N LYS A 19 -8.99 6.89 -1.96
CA LYS A 19 -8.52 6.14 -0.81
C LYS A 19 -9.67 5.69 0.07
N LYS A 20 -10.68 6.53 0.23
CA LYS A 20 -11.84 6.20 1.03
C LYS A 20 -12.60 5.01 0.44
N GLU A 21 -12.70 4.96 -0.88
CA GLU A 21 -13.35 3.84 -1.56
C GLU A 21 -12.54 2.57 -1.38
N LEU A 22 -11.23 2.67 -1.39
CA LEU A 22 -10.38 1.51 -1.15
C LEU A 22 -10.60 0.95 0.24
N CYS A 23 -10.67 1.81 1.26
CA CYS A 23 -10.93 1.36 2.62
C CYS A 23 -12.21 0.57 2.70
N ALA A 24 -13.27 1.06 2.10
CA ALA A 24 -14.56 0.40 2.13
C ALA A 24 -14.51 -0.93 1.38
N LYS A 25 -13.88 -0.95 0.22
CA LYS A 25 -13.82 -2.13 -0.62
C LYS A 25 -12.94 -3.22 -0.02
N ALA A 26 -11.80 -2.82 0.54
CA ALA A 26 -10.85 -3.77 1.11
C ALA A 26 -11.19 -4.16 2.54
N GLY A 27 -12.03 -3.41 3.21
CA GLY A 27 -12.37 -3.68 4.60
C GLY A 27 -11.22 -3.35 5.54
N ILE A 28 -10.48 -2.28 5.26
CA ILE A 28 -9.38 -1.85 6.11
C ILE A 28 -9.73 -0.51 6.75
N SER A 29 -9.04 -0.19 7.85
CA SER A 29 -9.32 1.05 8.56
C SER A 29 -8.63 2.22 7.86
N PRO A 30 -9.21 3.44 7.97
CA PRO A 30 -8.54 4.62 7.42
C PRO A 30 -7.18 4.87 8.03
N SER A 31 -6.96 4.46 9.29
CA SER A 31 -5.65 4.65 9.93
C SER A 31 -4.57 3.81 9.26
N SER A 32 -4.93 2.64 8.72
CA SER A 32 -3.97 1.83 7.97
C SER A 32 -3.51 2.56 6.71
N LEU A 33 -4.45 3.17 5.98
CA LEU A 33 -4.10 3.94 4.79
C LEU A 33 -3.29 5.18 5.13
N THR A 34 -3.61 5.84 6.25
CA THR A 34 -2.83 7.00 6.69
C THR A 34 -1.39 6.57 6.96
N LYS A 35 -1.21 5.43 7.61
CA LYS A 35 0.13 4.92 7.87
C LYS A 35 0.87 4.61 6.56
N MET A 36 0.18 4.02 5.60
CA MET A 36 0.77 3.73 4.30
C MET A 36 1.13 5.01 3.56
N GLY A 37 0.34 6.07 3.73
CA GLY A 37 0.64 7.37 3.14
C GLY A 37 1.94 7.95 3.64
N LYS A 38 2.40 7.51 4.80
CA LYS A 38 3.69 7.91 5.37
C LYS A 38 4.76 6.85 5.17
N ASN A 39 4.49 5.88 4.30
CA ASN A 39 5.37 4.75 4.04
C ASN A 39 5.66 3.93 5.32
N GLY A 40 4.68 3.87 6.21
CA GLY A 40 4.78 3.08 7.41
C GLY A 40 4.51 1.61 7.14
N HIS A 41 4.91 0.77 8.08
CA HIS A 41 4.70 -0.66 7.94
C HIS A 41 3.30 -1.04 8.37
N VAL A 42 2.65 -1.87 7.58
CA VAL A 42 1.34 -2.41 7.90
C VAL A 42 1.43 -3.94 7.88
N THR A 43 0.40 -4.60 8.40
CA THR A 43 0.40 -6.05 8.46
C THR A 43 0.17 -6.65 7.07
N THR A 44 0.61 -7.90 6.91
CA THR A 44 0.35 -8.61 5.66
C THR A 44 -1.15 -8.81 5.45
N GLU A 45 -1.92 -8.84 6.53
CA GLU A 45 -3.37 -8.94 6.41
C GLU A 45 -3.95 -7.73 5.67
N VAL A 46 -3.47 -6.54 6.00
CA VAL A 46 -3.89 -5.31 5.30
C VAL A 46 -3.51 -5.39 3.84
N LEU A 47 -2.28 -5.82 3.55
CA LEU A 47 -1.81 -5.94 2.17
C LEU A 47 -2.64 -6.95 1.40
N ALA A 48 -2.96 -8.09 2.01
CA ALA A 48 -3.78 -9.11 1.37
C ALA A 48 -5.17 -8.60 1.05
N LYS A 49 -5.76 -7.84 1.95
CA LYS A 49 -7.09 -7.27 1.73
C LYS A 49 -7.09 -6.28 0.58
N ILE A 50 -6.06 -5.46 0.49
CA ILE A 50 -5.92 -4.50 -0.62
C ILE A 50 -5.76 -5.25 -1.94
N CYS A 51 -4.91 -6.25 -1.96
CA CYS A 51 -4.69 -7.04 -3.18
C CYS A 51 -5.97 -7.74 -3.62
N GLY A 52 -6.74 -8.27 -2.67
CA GLY A 52 -8.01 -8.89 -2.99
C GLY A 52 -9.01 -7.90 -3.56
N ALA A 53 -9.05 -6.69 -3.01
CA ALA A 53 -9.96 -5.66 -3.48
C ALA A 53 -9.61 -5.15 -4.87
N LEU A 54 -8.32 -5.09 -5.18
CA LEU A 54 -7.86 -4.54 -6.47
C LEU A 54 -7.49 -5.63 -7.48
N ASP A 55 -7.61 -6.89 -7.09
CA ASP A 55 -7.29 -8.03 -7.94
C ASP A 55 -5.85 -7.92 -8.46
N CYS A 56 -4.91 -7.78 -7.54
CA CYS A 56 -3.50 -7.59 -7.88
C CYS A 56 -2.63 -8.31 -6.86
N THR A 57 -1.33 -8.22 -7.05
CA THR A 57 -0.35 -8.81 -6.12
C THR A 57 0.32 -7.71 -5.30
N VAL A 58 1.05 -8.11 -4.26
CA VAL A 58 1.77 -7.15 -3.41
C VAL A 58 2.79 -6.35 -4.24
N ASP A 59 3.39 -6.99 -5.23
CA ASP A 59 4.36 -6.33 -6.09
C ASP A 59 3.75 -5.17 -6.87
N ASP A 60 2.44 -5.21 -7.08
CA ASP A 60 1.73 -4.15 -7.80
C ASP A 60 1.45 -2.94 -6.92
N ILE A 61 1.55 -3.08 -5.60
CA ILE A 61 1.16 -2.00 -4.69
C ILE A 61 2.29 -1.55 -3.78
N MET A 62 3.35 -2.31 -3.66
CA MET A 62 4.41 -2.02 -2.70
C MET A 62 5.77 -2.30 -3.30
N GLU A 63 6.75 -1.55 -2.82
CA GLU A 63 8.13 -1.76 -3.19
C GLU A 63 8.99 -1.70 -1.95
N VAL A 64 9.92 -2.65 -1.82
CA VAL A 64 10.90 -2.62 -0.73
C VAL A 64 12.13 -1.90 -1.25
N ILE A 65 12.51 -0.84 -0.55
CA ILE A 65 13.64 -0.01 -0.95
C ILE A 65 14.82 -0.34 -0.05
N PRO A 66 15.90 -0.91 -0.58
CA PRO A 66 17.07 -1.19 0.25
C PRO A 66 17.73 0.11 0.69
N VAL A 67 18.20 0.10 1.94
CA VAL A 67 18.92 1.23 2.50
C VAL A 67 20.39 0.82 2.53
N THR A 68 21.13 1.21 1.51
CA THR A 68 22.48 0.70 1.35
C THR A 68 23.53 1.56 2.01
N GLU A 69 23.41 2.86 1.89
CA GLU A 69 24.46 3.75 2.36
C GLU A 69 24.52 3.83 3.88
N GLN A 70 23.41 3.60 4.55
CA GLN A 70 23.36 3.70 6.00
C GLN A 70 23.81 2.44 6.69
N GLN A 71 24.06 1.41 5.96
CA GLN A 71 24.37 0.13 6.56
C GLN A 71 25.82 -0.06 6.86
N VAL A 72 26.61 0.81 6.37
CA VAL A 72 28.02 0.74 6.65
C VAL A 72 28.34 1.32 8.00
#